data_d292957b079eea89f622bfe837619b24
#
_entry.id   d292957b079eea89f622bfe837619b24
#
_cell.length_a   1.000
_cell.length_b   1.000
_cell.length_c   1.000
_cell.angle_alpha   90.00
_cell.angle_beta   90.00
_cell.angle_gamma   90.00
#
_symmetry.space_group_name_H-M   'P 1'
#
loop_
_entity.id
_entity.type
_entity.pdbx_description
1 polymer ?
#
loop_
_entity_poly.entity_id
_entity_poly.type
_entity_poly.pdbx_seq_one_letter_code
_entity_poly.pdbx_strand_id
1 'polypeptide(L)'
;MRPTCVNKVFELAKRDPRVVYIGSDLSPDLTERMKKEMPGRAFMEGVSEAHVVGMAAGLAMEGFIPFVHTIATFITRRCYEQVAVDLCLHNLPVRLIGNGGGLVYAPLGPTHLAIEDVAIMRALPNMTVVSVCDADEMIRFMDLTLDWPGPIYIRLAKGFDPIVSRAELGFQIGKAIPMRVAAPSLNGVLLVSTGVATTRTLAAAELLAAKGVECTVLHVHTVKPLDTAAILHHSRDVGVVVTIEEHTVVGGLGSAVTDALVESRLRDRQALADKVAHVGQVEVPGLLFQGRIRRVEGC
;
A
#
# COMPACT_ATOMS: atom_id res chain seq x y z
N MET A 1 12.75 -0.59 -4.53
CA MET A 1 11.75 -1.58 -4.07
C MET A 1 11.66 -2.84 -4.95
N ARG A 2 11.34 -2.76 -6.27
CA ARG A 2 11.11 -3.97 -7.09
C ARG A 2 12.22 -5.02 -7.02
N PRO A 3 13.50 -4.71 -7.27
CA PRO A 3 14.56 -5.72 -7.18
C PRO A 3 14.66 -6.35 -5.78
N THR A 4 14.49 -5.55 -4.75
CA THR A 4 14.49 -6.02 -3.35
C THR A 4 13.35 -6.99 -3.09
N CYS A 5 12.13 -6.66 -3.51
CA CYS A 5 10.95 -7.50 -3.36
C CYS A 5 11.15 -8.87 -4.05
N VAL A 6 11.57 -8.88 -5.34
CA VAL A 6 11.73 -10.14 -6.08
C VAL A 6 12.89 -10.99 -5.54
N ASN A 7 13.99 -10.38 -5.09
CA ASN A 7 15.06 -11.11 -4.41
C ASN A 7 14.57 -11.71 -3.09
N LYS A 8 13.72 -10.98 -2.37
CA LYS A 8 13.14 -11.48 -1.12
C LYS A 8 12.20 -12.67 -1.36
N VAL A 9 11.41 -12.68 -2.45
CA VAL A 9 10.61 -13.85 -2.84
C VAL A 9 11.51 -15.07 -3.06
N PHE A 10 12.66 -14.90 -3.73
CA PHE A 10 13.62 -15.98 -3.92
C PHE A 10 14.18 -16.53 -2.59
N GLU A 11 14.53 -15.64 -1.65
CA GLU A 11 14.98 -16.03 -0.32
C GLU A 11 13.91 -16.80 0.45
N LEU A 12 12.67 -16.31 0.40
CA LEU A 12 11.52 -16.99 1.01
C LEU A 12 11.30 -18.38 0.40
N ALA A 13 11.40 -18.50 -0.92
CA ALA A 13 11.26 -19.79 -1.62
C ALA A 13 12.37 -20.81 -1.24
N LYS A 14 13.57 -20.33 -0.87
CA LYS A 14 14.62 -21.20 -0.32
C LYS A 14 14.29 -21.72 1.09
N ARG A 15 13.60 -20.90 1.88
CA ARG A 15 13.26 -21.23 3.28
C ARG A 15 11.99 -22.05 3.40
N ASP A 16 11.02 -21.83 2.49
CA ASP A 16 9.70 -22.44 2.55
C ASP A 16 9.34 -23.08 1.19
N PRO A 17 9.19 -24.41 1.14
CA PRO A 17 8.86 -25.12 -0.10
C PRO A 17 7.46 -24.80 -0.65
N ARG A 18 6.58 -24.21 0.13
CA ARG A 18 5.25 -23.79 -0.31
C ARG A 18 5.30 -22.55 -1.21
N VAL A 19 6.37 -21.75 -1.16
CA VAL A 19 6.49 -20.52 -1.95
C VAL A 19 6.65 -20.84 -3.42
N VAL A 20 5.76 -20.29 -4.24
CA VAL A 20 5.77 -20.36 -5.70
C VAL A 20 5.74 -18.95 -6.28
N TYR A 21 6.55 -18.69 -7.31
CA TYR A 21 6.56 -17.43 -8.02
C TYR A 21 5.86 -17.56 -9.37
N ILE A 22 4.96 -16.63 -9.67
CA ILE A 22 4.26 -16.55 -10.96
C ILE A 22 4.45 -15.13 -11.50
N GLY A 23 5.26 -15.00 -12.55
CA GLY A 23 5.50 -13.74 -13.26
C GLY A 23 4.67 -13.62 -14.53
N SER A 24 4.34 -12.39 -14.94
CA SER A 24 3.80 -12.15 -16.27
C SER A 24 4.94 -12.05 -17.31
N ASP A 25 5.62 -10.93 -17.34
CA ASP A 25 6.75 -10.62 -18.23
C ASP A 25 7.84 -9.81 -17.50
N LEU A 26 7.64 -9.56 -16.21
CA LEU A 26 8.55 -8.81 -15.35
C LEU A 26 9.58 -9.73 -14.67
N SER A 27 10.81 -9.21 -14.49
CA SER A 27 11.88 -9.90 -13.76
C SER A 27 12.23 -11.30 -14.30
N PRO A 28 12.53 -11.44 -15.61
CA PRO A 28 12.88 -12.74 -16.21
C PRO A 28 14.09 -13.40 -15.54
N ASP A 29 15.10 -12.61 -15.12
CA ASP A 29 16.30 -13.13 -14.44
C ASP A 29 15.96 -13.87 -13.14
N LEU A 30 14.99 -13.38 -12.37
CA LEU A 30 14.52 -14.08 -11.16
C LEU A 30 13.88 -15.42 -11.56
N THR A 31 13.01 -15.40 -12.56
CA THR A 31 12.28 -16.58 -13.00
C THR A 31 13.25 -17.67 -13.47
N GLU A 32 14.24 -17.31 -14.27
CA GLU A 32 15.27 -18.24 -14.75
C GLU A 32 16.12 -18.80 -13.60
N ARG A 33 16.50 -17.96 -12.64
CA ARG A 33 17.24 -18.38 -11.45
C ARG A 33 16.41 -19.34 -10.60
N MET A 34 15.13 -19.07 -10.38
CA MET A 34 14.23 -19.95 -9.64
C MET A 34 13.99 -21.25 -10.37
N LYS A 35 13.77 -21.25 -11.69
CA LYS A 35 13.63 -22.49 -12.49
C LYS A 35 14.85 -23.39 -12.38
N LYS A 36 16.04 -22.80 -12.37
CA LYS A 36 17.31 -23.55 -12.24
C LYS A 36 17.48 -24.17 -10.86
N GLU A 37 17.24 -23.39 -9.79
CA GLU A 37 17.50 -23.82 -8.40
C GLU A 37 16.32 -24.55 -7.77
N MET A 38 15.10 -24.26 -8.21
CA MET A 38 13.83 -24.77 -7.66
C MET A 38 12.86 -25.13 -8.80
N PRO A 39 13.13 -26.19 -9.58
CA PRO A 39 12.26 -26.63 -10.68
C PRO A 39 10.82 -26.83 -10.22
N GLY A 40 9.85 -26.37 -11.03
CA GLY A 40 8.40 -26.49 -10.73
C GLY A 40 7.85 -25.43 -9.76
N ARG A 41 8.68 -24.47 -9.30
CA ARG A 41 8.23 -23.39 -8.39
C ARG A 41 8.32 -21.99 -8.98
N ALA A 42 8.59 -21.87 -10.27
CA ALA A 42 8.62 -20.58 -10.96
C ALA A 42 7.99 -20.72 -12.35
N PHE A 43 7.03 -19.86 -12.62
CA PHE A 43 6.25 -19.81 -13.85
C PHE A 43 6.34 -18.42 -14.47
N MET A 44 6.39 -18.35 -15.79
CA MET A 44 6.33 -17.11 -16.56
C MET A 44 5.21 -17.27 -17.58
N GLU A 45 4.04 -16.72 -17.26
CA GLU A 45 2.79 -16.99 -17.99
C GLU A 45 2.41 -15.89 -18.99
N GLY A 46 3.28 -14.90 -19.17
CA GLY A 46 3.01 -13.77 -20.07
C GLY A 46 1.91 -12.85 -19.57
N VAL A 47 1.35 -12.06 -20.48
CA VAL A 47 0.34 -11.03 -20.16
C VAL A 47 -1.05 -11.67 -20.15
N SER A 48 -1.36 -12.41 -19.09
CA SER A 48 -2.61 -13.19 -18.93
C SER A 48 -3.10 -13.19 -17.48
N GLU A 49 -3.25 -12.03 -16.88
CA GLU A 49 -3.45 -11.87 -15.43
C GLU A 49 -4.67 -12.60 -14.88
N ALA A 50 -5.78 -12.66 -15.62
CA ALA A 50 -6.96 -13.42 -15.21
C ALA A 50 -6.65 -14.92 -15.07
N HIS A 51 -5.91 -15.49 -16.04
CA HIS A 51 -5.44 -16.88 -15.96
C HIS A 51 -4.47 -17.07 -14.78
N VAL A 52 -3.50 -16.17 -14.62
CA VAL A 52 -2.47 -16.23 -13.56
C VAL A 52 -3.10 -16.19 -12.17
N VAL A 53 -4.15 -15.39 -11.96
CA VAL A 53 -4.85 -15.34 -10.67
C VAL A 53 -5.60 -16.64 -10.40
N GLY A 54 -6.30 -17.20 -11.39
CA GLY A 54 -6.96 -18.51 -11.26
C GLY A 54 -5.96 -19.64 -10.98
N MET A 55 -4.80 -19.64 -11.68
CA MET A 55 -3.70 -20.57 -11.42
C MET A 55 -3.18 -20.44 -9.97
N ALA A 56 -2.97 -19.20 -9.49
CA ALA A 56 -2.54 -18.95 -8.12
C ALA A 56 -3.57 -19.44 -7.10
N ALA A 57 -4.87 -19.28 -7.38
CA ALA A 57 -5.94 -19.82 -6.54
C ALA A 57 -5.86 -21.34 -6.42
N GLY A 58 -5.74 -22.05 -7.55
CA GLY A 58 -5.59 -23.51 -7.55
C GLY A 58 -4.37 -23.98 -6.78
N LEU A 59 -3.21 -23.33 -6.96
CA LEU A 59 -2.00 -23.65 -6.21
C LEU A 59 -2.16 -23.40 -4.71
N ALA A 60 -2.84 -22.31 -4.33
CA ALA A 60 -3.10 -22.02 -2.93
C ALA A 60 -4.05 -23.02 -2.26
N MET A 61 -5.03 -23.55 -2.99
CA MET A 61 -5.90 -24.63 -2.52
C MET A 61 -5.13 -25.94 -2.28
N GLU A 62 -4.05 -26.16 -3.02
CA GLU A 62 -3.13 -27.29 -2.83
C GLU A 62 -2.05 -27.04 -1.74
N GLY A 63 -2.18 -25.93 -0.99
CA GLY A 63 -1.31 -25.61 0.16
C GLY A 63 -0.06 -24.81 -0.18
N PHE A 64 0.09 -24.31 -1.40
CA PHE A 64 1.17 -23.40 -1.76
C PHE A 64 0.88 -21.95 -1.35
N ILE A 65 1.93 -21.12 -1.38
CA ILE A 65 1.87 -19.67 -1.14
C ILE A 65 2.35 -18.97 -2.43
N PRO A 66 1.46 -18.72 -3.38
CA PRO A 66 1.84 -18.09 -4.64
C PRO A 66 2.14 -16.59 -4.46
N PHE A 67 3.25 -16.15 -5.04
CA PHE A 67 3.63 -14.76 -5.24
C PHE A 67 3.45 -14.41 -6.72
N VAL A 68 2.39 -13.68 -7.03
CA VAL A 68 2.04 -13.23 -8.38
C VAL A 68 2.63 -11.83 -8.60
N HIS A 69 3.45 -11.64 -9.64
CA HIS A 69 4.14 -10.39 -9.89
C HIS A 69 3.87 -9.86 -11.30
N THR A 70 3.21 -8.71 -11.37
CA THR A 70 2.98 -7.96 -12.60
C THR A 70 2.82 -6.45 -12.31
N ILE A 71 2.41 -5.68 -13.31
CA ILE A 71 2.13 -4.25 -13.15
C ILE A 71 0.85 -4.05 -12.30
N ALA A 72 0.87 -3.04 -11.43
CA ALA A 72 -0.19 -2.78 -10.47
C ALA A 72 -1.60 -2.67 -11.12
N THR A 73 -1.72 -1.95 -12.24
CA THR A 73 -2.99 -1.83 -12.96
C THR A 73 -3.48 -3.15 -13.56
N PHE A 74 -2.57 -4.06 -13.90
CA PHE A 74 -2.92 -5.32 -14.54
C PHE A 74 -3.38 -6.35 -13.52
N ILE A 75 -2.75 -6.40 -12.35
CA ILE A 75 -3.15 -7.31 -11.27
C ILE A 75 -4.39 -6.82 -10.52
N THR A 76 -4.80 -5.57 -10.73
CA THR A 76 -5.98 -5.00 -10.09
C THR A 76 -7.16 -4.92 -11.07
N ARG A 77 -7.15 -4.01 -12.04
CA ARG A 77 -8.30 -3.77 -12.94
C ARG A 77 -8.62 -4.94 -13.86
N ARG A 78 -7.58 -5.55 -14.47
CA ARG A 78 -7.76 -6.53 -15.56
C ARG A 78 -8.30 -7.85 -15.07
N CYS A 79 -8.03 -8.24 -13.83
CA CYS A 79 -8.41 -9.52 -13.24
C CYS A 79 -9.18 -9.34 -11.91
N TYR A 80 -9.89 -8.23 -11.76
CA TYR A 80 -10.59 -7.87 -10.52
C TYR A 80 -11.58 -8.94 -10.08
N GLU A 81 -12.33 -9.49 -11.02
CA GLU A 81 -13.30 -10.57 -10.78
C GLU A 81 -12.60 -11.81 -10.19
N GLN A 82 -11.49 -12.26 -10.79
CA GLN A 82 -10.75 -13.41 -10.31
C GLN A 82 -10.14 -13.15 -8.92
N VAL A 83 -9.63 -11.94 -8.68
CA VAL A 83 -9.14 -11.57 -7.35
C VAL A 83 -10.27 -11.61 -6.32
N ALA A 84 -11.45 -11.09 -6.67
CA ALA A 84 -12.61 -11.04 -5.77
C ALA A 84 -13.15 -12.45 -5.46
N VAL A 85 -13.39 -13.25 -6.48
CA VAL A 85 -14.04 -14.55 -6.36
C VAL A 85 -13.05 -15.63 -5.99
N ASP A 86 -11.95 -15.79 -6.76
CA ASP A 86 -11.05 -16.93 -6.58
C ASP A 86 -10.14 -16.78 -5.36
N LEU A 87 -9.73 -15.54 -5.02
CA LEU A 87 -8.81 -15.32 -3.90
C LEU A 87 -9.52 -14.84 -2.63
N CYS A 88 -10.27 -13.74 -2.73
CA CYS A 88 -10.82 -13.07 -1.55
C CYS A 88 -11.97 -13.83 -0.93
N LEU A 89 -12.92 -14.35 -1.73
CA LEU A 89 -14.05 -15.12 -1.24
C LEU A 89 -13.58 -16.40 -0.52
N HIS A 90 -12.57 -17.05 -1.07
CA HIS A 90 -11.97 -18.27 -0.49
C HIS A 90 -10.89 -17.98 0.56
N ASN A 91 -10.54 -16.72 0.79
CA ASN A 91 -9.50 -16.27 1.74
C ASN A 91 -8.15 -16.98 1.53
N LEU A 92 -7.70 -17.11 0.29
CA LEU A 92 -6.49 -17.85 -0.06
C LEU A 92 -5.20 -17.05 0.19
N PRO A 93 -4.12 -17.69 0.65
CA PRO A 93 -2.84 -17.05 0.97
C PRO A 93 -2.03 -16.69 -0.28
N VAL A 94 -2.56 -15.90 -1.18
CA VAL A 94 -1.91 -15.42 -2.40
C VAL A 94 -1.34 -14.01 -2.18
N ARG A 95 -0.12 -13.76 -2.68
CA ARG A 95 0.59 -12.48 -2.59
C ARG A 95 0.61 -11.83 -3.95
N LEU A 96 -0.19 -10.79 -4.14
CA LEU A 96 -0.31 -10.03 -5.39
C LEU A 96 0.67 -8.87 -5.37
N ILE A 97 1.78 -8.96 -6.07
CA ILE A 97 2.80 -7.91 -6.16
C ILE A 97 2.47 -7.01 -7.34
N GLY A 98 1.91 -5.83 -7.04
CA GLY A 98 1.57 -4.80 -8.01
C GLY A 98 2.70 -3.78 -8.16
N ASN A 99 3.47 -3.88 -9.24
CA ASN A 99 4.59 -3.00 -9.51
C ASN A 99 4.14 -1.70 -10.18
N GLY A 100 4.63 -0.56 -9.72
CA GLY A 100 4.35 0.74 -10.30
C GLY A 100 3.04 1.38 -9.82
N GLY A 101 2.76 1.29 -8.51
CA GLY A 101 1.66 2.03 -7.89
C GLY A 101 1.80 3.54 -8.09
N GLY A 102 0.68 4.25 -8.15
CA GLY A 102 0.64 5.70 -8.37
C GLY A 102 1.03 6.09 -9.78
N LEU A 103 1.90 7.09 -9.90
CA LEU A 103 2.31 7.72 -11.14
C LEU A 103 3.65 7.23 -11.71
N VAL A 104 4.20 6.19 -11.13
CA VAL A 104 5.53 5.66 -11.50
C VAL A 104 5.66 5.38 -13.00
N TYR A 105 4.60 4.94 -13.64
CA TYR A 105 4.56 4.67 -15.07
C TYR A 105 3.80 5.71 -15.89
N ALA A 106 3.73 6.96 -15.42
CA ALA A 106 3.08 8.06 -16.16
C ALA A 106 3.51 8.18 -17.63
N PRO A 107 4.81 8.00 -18.00
CA PRO A 107 5.23 8.03 -19.40
C PRO A 107 4.58 6.96 -20.29
N LEU A 108 4.05 5.88 -19.72
CA LEU A 108 3.36 4.80 -20.43
C LEU A 108 1.84 5.05 -20.60
N GLY A 109 1.35 6.17 -20.05
CA GLY A 109 -0.04 6.59 -20.17
C GLY A 109 -1.01 5.90 -19.21
N PRO A 110 -2.32 6.14 -19.38
CA PRO A 110 -3.36 5.78 -18.40
C PRO A 110 -3.52 4.27 -18.18
N THR A 111 -3.07 3.45 -19.12
CA THR A 111 -3.11 1.99 -18.96
C THR A 111 -2.19 1.48 -17.86
N HIS A 112 -1.19 2.28 -17.48
CA HIS A 112 -0.16 1.93 -16.50
C HIS A 112 -0.22 2.77 -15.21
N LEU A 113 -1.14 3.73 -15.11
CA LEU A 113 -1.33 4.56 -13.92
C LEU A 113 -2.23 3.83 -12.91
N ALA A 114 -1.65 3.44 -11.78
CA ALA A 114 -2.37 2.78 -10.69
C ALA A 114 -2.74 3.83 -9.62
N ILE A 115 -3.79 4.60 -9.88
CA ILE A 115 -4.27 5.67 -9.00
C ILE A 115 -5.62 5.37 -8.36
N GLU A 116 -6.20 4.22 -8.62
CA GLU A 116 -7.42 3.68 -8.01
C GLU A 116 -7.24 2.29 -7.40
N ASP A 117 -6.05 1.72 -7.51
CA ASP A 117 -5.70 0.36 -7.11
C ASP A 117 -5.97 0.09 -5.62
N VAL A 118 -5.59 1.01 -4.74
CA VAL A 118 -5.87 0.89 -3.29
C VAL A 118 -7.38 0.88 -3.03
N ALA A 119 -8.15 1.73 -3.70
CA ALA A 119 -9.59 1.84 -3.53
C ALA A 119 -10.32 0.55 -3.88
N ILE A 120 -10.05 -0.01 -5.07
CA ILE A 120 -10.73 -1.23 -5.52
C ILE A 120 -10.30 -2.45 -4.72
N MET A 121 -9.02 -2.54 -4.32
CA MET A 121 -8.54 -3.64 -3.48
C MET A 121 -9.04 -3.53 -2.03
N ARG A 122 -9.19 -2.31 -1.49
CA ARG A 122 -9.84 -2.09 -0.18
C ARG A 122 -11.29 -2.57 -0.13
N ALA A 123 -12.02 -2.46 -1.25
CA ALA A 123 -13.42 -2.86 -1.31
C ALA A 123 -13.61 -4.38 -1.15
N LEU A 124 -12.61 -5.19 -1.50
CA LEU A 124 -12.71 -6.65 -1.45
C LEU A 124 -12.66 -7.19 -0.03
N PRO A 125 -13.58 -8.10 0.40
CA PRO A 125 -13.47 -8.78 1.67
C PRO A 125 -12.16 -9.58 1.76
N ASN A 126 -11.64 -9.80 2.97
CA ASN A 126 -10.42 -10.56 3.25
C ASN A 126 -9.12 -10.04 2.62
N MET A 127 -9.18 -9.13 1.65
CA MET A 127 -7.99 -8.54 1.04
C MET A 127 -7.23 -7.67 2.04
N THR A 128 -5.94 -7.93 2.21
CA THR A 128 -5.01 -7.04 2.91
C THR A 128 -4.31 -6.15 1.90
N VAL A 129 -4.23 -4.84 2.16
CA VAL A 129 -3.63 -3.85 1.26
C VAL A 129 -2.44 -3.20 1.92
N VAL A 130 -1.24 -3.42 1.37
CA VAL A 130 0.02 -2.93 1.92
C VAL A 130 0.76 -2.09 0.88
N SER A 131 1.17 -0.89 1.27
CA SER A 131 1.96 0.05 0.47
C SER A 131 3.15 0.53 1.28
N VAL A 132 4.30 -0.13 1.13
CA VAL A 132 5.53 0.17 1.86
C VAL A 132 6.21 1.43 1.32
N CYS A 133 6.95 2.17 2.17
CA CYS A 133 7.56 3.42 1.79
C CYS A 133 8.91 3.27 1.07
N ASP A 134 9.68 2.22 1.37
CA ASP A 134 11.01 2.01 0.79
C ASP A 134 11.43 0.53 0.75
N ALA A 135 12.66 0.28 0.30
CA ALA A 135 13.20 -1.06 0.12
C ALA A 135 13.50 -1.77 1.45
N ASP A 136 13.92 -1.04 2.47
CA ASP A 136 14.25 -1.60 3.78
C ASP A 136 12.98 -2.00 4.54
N GLU A 137 11.93 -1.21 4.44
CA GLU A 137 10.61 -1.57 4.95
C GLU A 137 10.05 -2.80 4.21
N MET A 138 10.25 -2.89 2.88
CA MET A 138 9.89 -4.06 2.10
C MET A 138 10.53 -5.34 2.64
N ILE A 139 11.80 -5.32 2.99
CA ILE A 139 12.49 -6.50 3.54
C ILE A 139 11.81 -6.98 4.82
N ARG A 140 11.51 -6.06 5.74
CA ARG A 140 10.86 -6.39 7.02
C ARG A 140 9.43 -6.91 6.84
N PHE A 141 8.70 -6.32 5.90
CA PHE A 141 7.34 -6.74 5.58
C PHE A 141 7.28 -8.14 4.96
N MET A 142 8.15 -8.43 3.99
CA MET A 142 8.07 -9.67 3.21
C MET A 142 8.21 -10.94 4.07
N ASP A 143 9.00 -10.91 5.13
CA ASP A 143 9.13 -12.04 6.05
C ASP A 143 7.81 -12.39 6.76
N LEU A 144 6.92 -11.42 6.97
CA LEU A 144 5.63 -11.61 7.62
C LEU A 144 4.56 -12.20 6.66
N THR A 145 4.85 -12.20 5.37
CA THR A 145 3.84 -12.63 4.37
C THR A 145 3.63 -14.14 4.37
N LEU A 146 4.58 -14.95 4.81
CA LEU A 146 4.45 -16.42 4.80
C LEU A 146 3.32 -16.90 5.70
N ASP A 147 3.19 -16.30 6.87
CA ASP A 147 2.22 -16.73 7.90
C ASP A 147 0.91 -15.92 7.86
N TRP A 148 0.78 -14.97 6.92
CA TRP A 148 -0.44 -14.18 6.80
C TRP A 148 -1.57 -15.01 6.19
N PRO A 149 -2.75 -15.10 6.82
CA PRO A 149 -3.73 -16.13 6.49
C PRO A 149 -4.51 -15.88 5.18
N GLY A 150 -4.62 -14.64 4.72
CA GLY A 150 -5.42 -14.30 3.55
C GLY A 150 -4.62 -13.68 2.41
N PRO A 151 -5.30 -13.19 1.36
CA PRO A 151 -4.65 -12.55 0.24
C PRO A 151 -4.07 -11.19 0.62
N ILE A 152 -2.90 -10.87 0.06
CA ILE A 152 -2.24 -9.56 0.24
C ILE A 152 -2.02 -8.92 -1.12
N TYR A 153 -2.49 -7.69 -1.29
CA TYR A 153 -2.06 -6.80 -2.35
C TYR A 153 -0.85 -6.00 -1.86
N ILE A 154 0.30 -6.20 -2.49
CA ILE A 154 1.59 -5.57 -2.18
C ILE A 154 1.86 -4.50 -3.22
N ARG A 155 1.65 -3.24 -2.88
CA ARG A 155 1.84 -2.10 -3.76
C ARG A 155 3.28 -1.64 -3.74
N LEU A 156 3.95 -1.66 -4.88
CA LEU A 156 5.32 -1.21 -5.04
C LEU A 156 5.43 0.04 -5.92
N ALA A 157 6.42 0.89 -5.63
CA ALA A 157 7.01 1.77 -6.63
C ALA A 157 8.00 1.00 -7.53
N LYS A 158 8.65 1.70 -8.46
CA LYS A 158 9.57 1.07 -9.43
C LYS A 158 10.93 0.74 -8.81
N GLY A 159 11.47 1.62 -7.98
CA GLY A 159 12.79 1.52 -7.39
C GLY A 159 13.51 2.87 -7.32
N PHE A 160 14.68 2.88 -6.69
CA PHE A 160 15.46 4.09 -6.40
C PHE A 160 14.76 5.06 -5.44
N ASP A 161 13.79 4.58 -4.69
CA ASP A 161 13.11 5.35 -3.65
C ASP A 161 14.09 5.56 -2.48
N PRO A 162 14.19 6.79 -1.92
CA PRO A 162 15.04 7.05 -0.77
C PRO A 162 14.62 6.17 0.43
N ILE A 163 15.62 5.70 1.18
CA ILE A 163 15.37 4.97 2.44
C ILE A 163 15.04 6.01 3.51
N VAL A 164 13.84 5.91 4.06
CA VAL A 164 13.32 6.76 5.14
C VAL A 164 12.82 5.95 6.33
N SER A 165 12.54 4.66 6.13
CA SER A 165 12.15 3.76 7.20
C SER A 165 13.34 3.40 8.09
N ARG A 166 13.07 3.14 9.36
CA ARG A 166 14.07 2.80 10.35
C ARG A 166 13.74 1.48 11.00
N ALA A 167 14.73 0.59 11.11
CA ALA A 167 14.54 -0.77 11.61
C ALA A 167 14.06 -0.79 13.08
N GLU A 168 14.51 0.18 13.88
CA GLU A 168 14.14 0.30 15.29
C GLU A 168 12.66 0.63 15.52
N LEU A 169 11.97 1.16 14.50
CA LEU A 169 10.52 1.39 14.55
C LEU A 169 9.70 0.11 14.32
N GLY A 170 10.37 -0.97 13.91
CA GLY A 170 9.74 -2.25 13.65
C GLY A 170 8.85 -2.24 12.39
N PHE A 171 8.11 -3.34 12.23
CA PHE A 171 7.05 -3.48 11.23
C PHE A 171 6.06 -4.56 11.69
N GLN A 172 4.78 -4.25 11.64
CA GLN A 172 3.70 -5.21 11.87
C GLN A 172 2.54 -4.89 10.96
N ILE A 173 2.05 -5.86 10.18
CA ILE A 173 0.89 -5.68 9.31
C ILE A 173 -0.31 -5.17 10.13
N GLY A 174 -0.94 -4.10 9.67
CA GLY A 174 -2.08 -3.47 10.35
C GLY A 174 -1.69 -2.48 11.47
N LYS A 175 -0.40 -2.17 11.66
CA LYS A 175 0.07 -1.19 12.64
C LYS A 175 0.78 -0.03 11.95
N ALA A 176 0.29 1.19 12.19
CA ALA A 176 0.92 2.40 11.66
C ALA A 176 2.23 2.73 12.42
N ILE A 177 3.17 3.36 11.72
CA ILE A 177 4.48 3.72 12.26
C ILE A 177 4.56 5.24 12.42
N PRO A 178 4.72 5.78 13.65
CA PRO A 178 4.99 7.19 13.86
C PRO A 178 6.45 7.49 13.47
N MET A 179 6.63 8.04 12.27
CA MET A 179 7.94 8.39 11.71
C MET A 179 8.54 9.64 12.36
N ARG A 180 7.69 10.56 12.79
CA ARG A 180 8.00 11.77 13.54
C ARG A 180 6.86 12.04 14.51
N VAL A 181 7.17 12.37 15.74
CA VAL A 181 6.19 12.73 16.76
C VAL A 181 6.48 14.16 17.26
N ALA A 182 5.49 15.02 17.14
CA ALA A 182 5.49 16.35 17.72
C ALA A 182 4.75 16.35 19.06
N ALA A 183 5.02 17.37 19.89
CA ALA A 183 4.24 17.58 21.11
C ALA A 183 2.77 17.88 20.75
N PRO A 184 1.80 17.40 21.56
CA PRO A 184 0.38 17.71 21.34
C PRO A 184 0.12 19.21 21.30
N SER A 185 -0.60 19.69 20.29
CA SER A 185 -0.93 21.09 20.12
C SER A 185 -2.13 21.26 19.20
N LEU A 186 -3.12 22.07 19.60
CA LEU A 186 -4.26 22.43 18.76
C LEU A 186 -3.85 23.24 17.51
N ASN A 187 -2.64 23.79 17.48
CA ASN A 187 -2.03 24.38 16.31
C ASN A 187 -1.14 23.39 15.53
N GLY A 188 -1.01 22.16 16.01
CA GLY A 188 -0.24 21.10 15.38
C GLY A 188 -0.98 20.43 14.23
N VAL A 189 -0.25 19.68 13.42
CA VAL A 189 -0.76 18.96 12.25
C VAL A 189 -0.41 17.48 12.35
N LEU A 190 -1.38 16.61 12.09
CA LEU A 190 -1.14 15.19 11.84
C LEU A 190 -1.06 14.97 10.33
N LEU A 191 0.11 14.54 9.84
CA LEU A 191 0.33 14.13 8.46
C LEU A 191 0.26 12.60 8.40
N VAL A 192 -0.76 12.06 7.74
CA VAL A 192 -0.95 10.61 7.58
C VAL A 192 -0.58 10.21 6.15
N SER A 193 0.41 9.38 5.97
CA SER A 193 0.92 9.01 4.64
C SER A 193 0.96 7.52 4.41
N THR A 194 1.02 7.09 3.14
CA THR A 194 1.22 5.69 2.75
C THR A 194 2.18 5.57 1.56
N GLY A 195 2.89 4.46 1.50
CA GLY A 195 3.82 4.17 0.42
C GLY A 195 4.92 5.22 0.28
N VAL A 196 5.40 5.42 -0.93
CA VAL A 196 6.49 6.35 -1.26
C VAL A 196 6.15 7.83 -0.99
N ALA A 197 4.87 8.18 -0.83
CA ALA A 197 4.46 9.52 -0.44
C ALA A 197 5.00 9.91 0.95
N THR A 198 5.36 8.93 1.79
CA THR A 198 5.94 9.15 3.13
C THR A 198 7.24 9.95 3.07
N THR A 199 8.09 9.73 2.08
CA THR A 199 9.32 10.51 1.87
C THR A 199 9.03 12.01 1.71
N ARG A 200 8.06 12.34 0.85
CA ARG A 200 7.64 13.75 0.64
C ARG A 200 6.96 14.33 1.86
N THR A 201 6.22 13.50 2.59
CA THR A 201 5.54 13.90 3.83
C THR A 201 6.55 14.29 4.92
N LEU A 202 7.62 13.53 5.08
CA LEU A 202 8.71 13.86 6.01
C LEU A 202 9.39 15.17 5.64
N ALA A 203 9.71 15.38 4.37
CA ALA A 203 10.29 16.64 3.89
C ALA A 203 9.33 17.83 4.11
N ALA A 204 8.04 17.65 3.88
CA ALA A 204 7.03 18.67 4.14
C ALA A 204 6.94 19.02 5.65
N ALA A 205 7.03 18.01 6.54
CA ALA A 205 7.03 18.24 7.98
C ALA A 205 8.24 19.07 8.44
N GLU A 206 9.42 18.86 7.84
CA GLU A 206 10.61 19.68 8.12
C GLU A 206 10.41 21.14 7.67
N LEU A 207 9.86 21.36 6.47
CA LEU A 207 9.56 22.69 5.96
C LEU A 207 8.50 23.44 6.81
N LEU A 208 7.51 22.72 7.33
CA LEU A 208 6.49 23.26 8.22
C LEU A 208 7.09 23.61 9.59
N ALA A 209 7.94 22.77 10.15
CA ALA A 209 8.64 23.01 11.41
C ALA A 209 9.53 24.27 11.32
N ALA A 210 10.22 24.48 10.19
CA ALA A 210 10.99 25.71 9.94
C ALA A 210 10.14 26.98 9.93
N LYS A 211 8.81 26.84 9.76
CA LYS A 211 7.82 27.93 9.83
C LYS A 211 7.07 27.98 11.18
N GLY A 212 7.51 27.19 12.17
CA GLY A 212 6.89 27.13 13.50
C GLY A 212 5.62 26.27 13.57
N VAL A 213 5.35 25.45 12.56
CA VAL A 213 4.22 24.50 12.56
C VAL A 213 4.74 23.09 12.84
N GLU A 214 4.50 22.59 14.04
CA GLU A 214 4.91 21.24 14.42
C GLU A 214 3.98 20.17 13.85
N CYS A 215 4.59 19.09 13.32
CA CYS A 215 3.86 18.01 12.66
C CYS A 215 4.23 16.65 13.23
N THR A 216 3.22 15.84 13.52
CA THR A 216 3.37 14.38 13.65
C THR A 216 3.22 13.75 12.28
N VAL A 217 4.12 12.83 11.90
CA VAL A 217 4.04 12.06 10.65
C VAL A 217 3.74 10.61 11.00
N LEU A 218 2.57 10.14 10.61
CA LEU A 218 2.12 8.76 10.79
C LEU A 218 2.15 8.03 9.45
N HIS A 219 3.04 7.05 9.31
CA HIS A 219 3.11 6.20 8.13
C HIS A 219 2.15 5.01 8.27
N VAL A 220 1.14 4.95 7.42
CA VAL A 220 0.14 3.88 7.35
C VAL A 220 0.50 2.99 6.17
N HIS A 221 1.48 2.10 6.36
CA HIS A 221 1.87 1.14 5.33
C HIS A 221 0.78 0.11 5.02
N THR A 222 -0.06 -0.22 5.99
CA THR A 222 -1.21 -1.11 5.80
C THR A 222 -2.49 -0.30 5.77
N VAL A 223 -3.07 -0.14 4.56
CA VAL A 223 -4.31 0.62 4.39
C VAL A 223 -5.52 -0.23 4.75
N LYS A 224 -5.39 -1.56 4.67
CA LYS A 224 -6.37 -2.54 5.15
C LYS A 224 -5.66 -3.81 5.65
N PRO A 225 -5.87 -4.24 6.91
CA PRO A 225 -6.65 -3.54 7.94
C PRO A 225 -5.98 -2.22 8.38
N LEU A 226 -6.80 -1.20 8.65
CA LEU A 226 -6.34 0.12 9.08
C LEU A 226 -6.03 0.13 10.58
N ASP A 227 -4.94 0.77 11.00
CA ASP A 227 -4.69 1.04 12.42
C ASP A 227 -5.50 2.26 12.91
N THR A 228 -6.80 2.05 13.06
CA THR A 228 -7.74 3.07 13.54
C THR A 228 -7.32 3.61 14.91
N ALA A 229 -6.78 2.76 15.79
CA ALA A 229 -6.36 3.17 17.12
C ALA A 229 -5.24 4.20 17.09
N ALA A 230 -4.20 3.99 16.25
CA ALA A 230 -3.11 4.95 16.09
C ALA A 230 -3.59 6.27 15.46
N ILE A 231 -4.46 6.20 14.45
CA ILE A 231 -5.03 7.39 13.81
C ILE A 231 -5.82 8.21 14.84
N LEU A 232 -6.71 7.59 15.60
CA LEU A 232 -7.50 8.26 16.63
C LEU A 232 -6.64 8.83 17.74
N HIS A 233 -5.59 8.10 18.17
CA HIS A 233 -4.66 8.57 19.19
C HIS A 233 -3.98 9.86 18.76
N HIS A 234 -3.36 9.87 17.57
CA HIS A 234 -2.60 11.02 17.09
C HIS A 234 -3.46 12.19 16.57
N SER A 235 -4.76 11.96 16.32
CA SER A 235 -5.67 13.02 15.85
C SER A 235 -6.34 13.82 16.97
N ARG A 236 -6.27 13.39 18.24
CA ARG A 236 -7.01 14.00 19.36
C ARG A 236 -6.62 15.45 19.62
N ASP A 237 -5.34 15.72 19.67
CA ASP A 237 -4.77 16.97 20.16
C ASP A 237 -4.10 17.79 19.05
N VAL A 238 -4.59 17.66 17.82
CA VAL A 238 -4.12 18.43 16.66
C VAL A 238 -5.24 19.25 16.05
N GLY A 239 -4.89 20.37 15.42
CA GLY A 239 -5.85 21.24 14.72
C GLY A 239 -6.30 20.70 13.37
N VAL A 240 -5.41 20.00 12.66
CA VAL A 240 -5.66 19.50 11.29
C VAL A 240 -5.08 18.12 11.10
N VAL A 241 -5.81 17.26 10.38
CA VAL A 241 -5.34 15.98 9.86
C VAL A 241 -5.25 16.07 8.35
N VAL A 242 -4.08 15.78 7.79
CA VAL A 242 -3.82 15.78 6.35
C VAL A 242 -3.41 14.41 5.91
N THR A 243 -4.06 13.85 4.89
CA THR A 243 -3.71 12.56 4.30
C THR A 243 -2.94 12.74 2.99
N ILE A 244 -1.85 11.99 2.81
CA ILE A 244 -0.94 12.11 1.67
C ILE A 244 -0.71 10.75 1.04
N GLU A 245 -1.12 10.60 -0.22
CA GLU A 245 -0.99 9.36 -0.98
C GLU A 245 -0.85 9.63 -2.49
N GLU A 246 -0.23 8.73 -3.23
CA GLU A 246 -0.25 8.74 -4.71
C GLU A 246 -1.47 7.96 -5.23
N HIS A 247 -2.64 8.56 -5.13
CA HIS A 247 -3.93 7.92 -5.44
C HIS A 247 -4.97 8.98 -5.75
N THR A 248 -6.13 8.59 -6.30
CA THR A 248 -7.28 9.48 -6.37
C THR A 248 -7.81 9.77 -4.95
N VAL A 249 -8.56 10.88 -4.80
CA VAL A 249 -9.17 11.24 -3.51
C VAL A 249 -10.31 10.30 -3.08
N VAL A 250 -10.72 9.38 -3.95
CA VAL A 250 -11.84 8.48 -3.70
C VAL A 250 -11.33 7.08 -3.32
N GLY A 251 -11.72 6.60 -2.16
CA GLY A 251 -11.51 5.21 -1.74
C GLY A 251 -10.11 4.84 -1.26
N GLY A 252 -9.11 5.73 -1.35
CA GLY A 252 -7.75 5.49 -0.88
C GLY A 252 -7.57 5.61 0.63
N LEU A 253 -6.33 5.97 1.05
CA LEU A 253 -5.97 6.20 2.46
C LEU A 253 -6.84 7.29 3.08
N GLY A 254 -7.02 8.41 2.37
CA GLY A 254 -7.79 9.54 2.89
C GLY A 254 -9.24 9.17 3.20
N SER A 255 -9.89 8.41 2.34
CA SER A 255 -11.23 7.87 2.63
C SER A 255 -11.22 6.96 3.85
N ALA A 256 -10.23 6.06 3.97
CA ALA A 256 -10.10 5.16 5.12
C ALA A 256 -9.92 5.92 6.46
N VAL A 257 -9.08 6.95 6.45
CA VAL A 257 -8.87 7.81 7.62
C VAL A 257 -10.14 8.59 7.98
N THR A 258 -10.83 9.13 6.97
CA THR A 258 -12.10 9.85 7.17
C THR A 258 -13.15 8.95 7.77
N ASP A 259 -13.33 7.74 7.22
CA ASP A 259 -14.28 6.74 7.75
C ASP A 259 -13.99 6.45 9.23
N ALA A 260 -12.72 6.18 9.59
CA ALA A 260 -12.30 5.90 10.96
C ALA A 260 -12.58 7.06 11.91
N LEU A 261 -12.30 8.28 11.48
CA LEU A 261 -12.56 9.50 12.27
C LEU A 261 -14.06 9.77 12.46
N VAL A 262 -14.88 9.60 11.46
CA VAL A 262 -16.32 9.79 11.51
C VAL A 262 -17.00 8.70 12.36
N GLU A 263 -16.64 7.43 12.16
CA GLU A 263 -17.18 6.33 12.98
C GLU A 263 -16.89 6.49 14.47
N SER A 264 -15.69 6.96 14.81
CA SER A 264 -15.35 7.20 16.23
C SER A 264 -16.24 8.25 16.89
N ARG A 265 -16.70 9.26 16.13
CA ARG A 265 -17.57 10.33 16.60
C ARG A 265 -19.02 9.94 16.76
N LEU A 266 -19.51 9.09 15.87
CA LEU A 266 -20.84 8.54 16.00
C LEU A 266 -20.97 7.71 17.30
N ARG A 267 -19.84 7.19 17.79
CA ARG A 267 -19.76 6.51 19.09
C ARG A 267 -19.63 7.47 20.27
N ASP A 268 -18.89 8.56 20.09
CA ASP A 268 -18.62 9.58 21.13
C ASP A 268 -19.25 10.92 20.70
N ARG A 269 -20.52 11.12 20.87
CA ARG A 269 -21.36 12.26 20.42
C ARG A 269 -20.78 13.69 20.54
N GLN A 270 -19.47 13.91 20.53
CA GLN A 270 -18.83 15.24 20.62
C GLN A 270 -17.55 15.41 19.80
N ALA A 271 -17.58 16.41 18.94
CA ALA A 271 -16.47 17.27 18.48
C ALA A 271 -15.31 16.71 17.62
N LEU A 272 -15.47 16.28 16.37
CA LEU A 272 -14.34 16.07 15.41
C LEU A 272 -14.61 16.36 13.91
N ALA A 273 -15.82 16.73 13.43
CA ALA A 273 -16.15 16.90 12.00
C ALA A 273 -15.35 18.00 11.27
N ASP A 274 -14.81 18.99 11.98
CA ASP A 274 -14.19 20.17 11.38
C ASP A 274 -12.69 20.03 11.06
N LYS A 275 -12.07 18.85 11.29
CA LYS A 275 -10.61 18.71 11.32
C LYS A 275 -9.96 17.99 10.14
N VAL A 276 -10.70 17.46 9.16
CA VAL A 276 -10.13 16.66 8.08
C VAL A 276 -9.97 17.49 6.80
N ALA A 277 -8.72 17.74 6.39
CA ALA A 277 -8.39 18.20 5.05
C ALA A 277 -7.80 17.04 4.23
N HIS A 278 -8.38 16.80 3.06
CA HIS A 278 -7.94 15.77 2.13
C HIS A 278 -7.08 16.39 1.04
N VAL A 279 -5.82 16.00 0.97
CA VAL A 279 -4.91 16.36 -0.11
C VAL A 279 -4.59 15.12 -0.90
N GLY A 280 -5.42 14.86 -1.89
CA GLY A 280 -5.04 13.95 -2.98
C GLY A 280 -4.35 14.81 -4.03
N GLN A 281 -3.07 14.62 -4.26
CA GLN A 281 -2.36 15.38 -5.26
C GLN A 281 -1.73 14.48 -6.30
N VAL A 282 -2.17 14.71 -7.54
CA VAL A 282 -1.46 14.31 -8.73
C VAL A 282 -1.33 15.55 -9.61
N GLU A 283 -0.24 16.28 -9.48
CA GLU A 283 0.19 17.22 -10.49
C GLU A 283 1.15 16.52 -11.45
N VAL A 284 0.68 16.24 -12.65
CA VAL A 284 1.53 15.86 -13.77
C VAL A 284 1.71 17.08 -14.65
N PRO A 285 2.92 17.60 -14.88
CA PRO A 285 3.14 18.67 -15.83
C PRO A 285 2.61 18.25 -17.21
N GLY A 286 1.60 18.97 -17.73
CA GLY A 286 0.98 18.72 -19.03
C GLY A 286 -0.33 17.91 -19.02
N LEU A 287 -0.79 17.39 -17.89
CA LEU A 287 -2.12 16.83 -17.71
C LEU A 287 -2.86 17.67 -16.65
N LEU A 288 -3.91 18.36 -17.08
CA LEU A 288 -4.79 19.12 -16.19
C LEU A 288 -5.61 18.18 -15.30
N PHE A 289 -5.04 17.76 -14.18
CA PHE A 289 -5.79 17.26 -13.04
C PHE A 289 -5.87 18.36 -11.98
N GLN A 290 -7.02 19.04 -11.91
CA GLN A 290 -7.29 19.96 -10.81
C GLN A 290 -7.58 19.16 -9.54
N GLY A 291 -6.60 19.06 -8.64
CA GLY A 291 -6.81 18.62 -7.27
C GLY A 291 -7.72 19.62 -6.56
N ARG A 292 -8.89 19.20 -6.11
CA ARG A 292 -9.74 20.01 -5.22
C ARG A 292 -9.38 19.70 -3.78
N ILE A 293 -8.94 20.72 -3.06
CA ILE A 293 -8.97 20.70 -1.58
C ILE A 293 -10.46 20.78 -1.20
N ARG A 294 -11.01 19.70 -0.64
CA ARG A 294 -12.32 19.77 0.02
C ARG A 294 -12.10 20.02 1.48
N ARG A 295 -12.41 21.24 1.90
CA ARG A 295 -12.64 21.56 3.31
C ARG A 295 -14.07 21.11 3.61
N VAL A 296 -14.24 20.19 4.53
CA VAL A 296 -15.57 19.88 5.05
C VAL A 296 -15.84 20.93 6.12
N GLU A 297 -16.48 22.02 5.73
CA GLU A 297 -17.04 23.00 6.66
C GLU A 297 -18.37 22.43 7.19
N GLY A 298 -18.57 22.61 8.47
CA GLY A 298 -19.53 21.97 9.35
C GLY A 298 -20.95 21.72 8.81
N CYS A 299 -21.50 20.61 9.25
CA CYS A 299 -22.92 20.39 9.56
C CYS A 299 -23.10 20.35 11.07
#